data_ecf9e1b6844f7da6f64033280b602315
#
_entry.id   ecf9e1b6844f7da6f64033280b602315
#
_cell.length_a   1.000
_cell.length_b   1.000
_cell.length_c   1.000
_cell.angle_alpha   90.00
_cell.angle_beta   90.00
_cell.angle_gamma   90.00
#
_symmetry.space_group_name_H-M   'P 1'
#
loop_
_entity.id
_entity.type
_entity.pdbx_description
1 polymer ?
#
loop_
_entity_poly.entity_id
_entity_poly.type
_entity_poly.pdbx_seq_one_letter_code
_entity_poly.pdbx_strand_id
1 'polypeptide(L)'
;MISVITVTYNNYDDLHRTLHSLKNVDGIESVVVNGGDCNKTKKLLSNYDGIAISEPDKGISDAFNKGVTHATGENVMFLNSGDVLLSPEYLKEAENIFSFYPEIFFVHSDSLFEDRISGIIYMEPLKSAFFSKAPLGRGMPYNHLTMVIRKSVFDKIGLFKLHYKITMDFEWVCRLQNKNFNGHYIGGDPVVKMDGGGVSSTTEQLVMWESLKALIENRILNPKNIVGIIERSILYFGRILMETVGMNETLGWLKRKKHNSKWERSFALSTRNNYSAVKTKTKQIFPDVSPQNRALTSQKKIGLNGLLIHDYPTGLSRYSYELIRRILTKWEGNSVAYSTSPDLNREFPNSTSTSVPRFNYPANFRSNSIRLSWEQLGLRYSCFIDKLDLLYSPIAEGILFPRIPQIITVHDLLPFHYPSLLPRWVPYYEYFLPAIIKGSTAVVCVSEFTRQEVLERYPSIPEEKLKVIHGGVDLERFHPCSPGVIKERYELND
;
A
#
# COMPACT_ATOMS: atom_id res chain seq x y z
N MET A 1 15.02 24.51 21.59
CA MET A 1 13.67 25.06 21.40
C MET A 1 13.18 24.72 20.00
N ILE A 2 11.90 24.33 19.86
CA ILE A 2 11.26 23.98 18.59
C ILE A 2 10.32 25.10 18.15
N SER A 3 10.46 25.61 16.91
CA SER A 3 9.50 26.52 16.30
C SER A 3 8.47 25.73 15.52
N VAL A 4 7.20 25.80 15.93
CA VAL A 4 6.07 25.19 15.22
C VAL A 4 5.51 26.21 14.24
N ILE A 5 5.66 25.93 12.94
CA ILE A 5 5.29 26.83 11.84
C ILE A 5 3.91 26.41 11.33
N THR A 6 2.92 27.33 11.44
CA THR A 6 1.56 27.14 10.93
C THR A 6 1.31 28.10 9.78
N VAL A 7 0.91 27.57 8.62
CA VAL A 7 0.50 28.38 7.47
C VAL A 7 -1.01 28.37 7.30
N THR A 8 -1.58 29.52 6.93
CA THR A 8 -3.03 29.65 6.74
C THR A 8 -3.36 30.60 5.59
N TYR A 9 -4.48 30.30 4.89
CA TYR A 9 -5.01 31.15 3.82
C TYR A 9 -6.53 31.19 3.92
N ASN A 10 -7.09 32.31 4.42
CA ASN A 10 -8.55 32.55 4.56
C ASN A 10 -9.31 31.45 5.33
N ASN A 11 -8.67 30.80 6.29
CA ASN A 11 -9.22 29.67 7.04
C ASN A 11 -9.15 29.87 8.56
N TYR A 12 -10.02 30.75 9.08
CA TYR A 12 -10.04 31.13 10.49
C TYR A 12 -10.31 29.93 11.43
N ASP A 13 -11.34 29.15 11.12
CA ASP A 13 -11.81 28.10 12.04
C ASP A 13 -10.78 26.98 12.19
N ASP A 14 -10.15 26.58 11.09
CA ASP A 14 -9.10 25.59 11.10
C ASP A 14 -7.82 26.12 11.78
N LEU A 15 -7.44 27.39 11.52
CA LEU A 15 -6.34 28.02 12.22
C LEU A 15 -6.58 28.06 13.73
N HIS A 16 -7.77 28.47 14.16
CA HIS A 16 -8.13 28.52 15.58
C HIS A 16 -8.00 27.14 16.24
N ARG A 17 -8.40 26.07 15.55
CA ARG A 17 -8.26 24.68 16.04
C ARG A 17 -6.80 24.29 16.23
N THR A 18 -5.95 24.59 15.25
CA THR A 18 -4.51 24.31 15.32
C THR A 18 -3.86 25.05 16.48
N LEU A 19 -4.09 26.38 16.57
CA LEU A 19 -3.51 27.20 17.64
C LEU A 19 -4.01 26.79 19.03
N HIS A 20 -5.26 26.31 19.14
CA HIS A 20 -5.78 25.80 20.40
C HIS A 20 -5.01 24.55 20.87
N SER A 21 -4.55 23.69 19.95
CA SER A 21 -3.73 22.52 20.30
C SER A 21 -2.33 22.87 20.76
N LEU A 22 -1.85 24.06 20.44
CA LEU A 22 -0.52 24.55 20.83
C LEU A 22 -0.53 25.45 22.09
N LYS A 23 -1.70 25.89 22.55
CA LYS A 23 -1.84 26.96 23.57
C LYS A 23 -1.15 26.67 24.89
N ASN A 24 -1.03 25.41 25.31
CA ASN A 24 -0.46 25.05 26.62
C ASN A 24 0.77 24.14 26.45
N VAL A 25 1.49 24.28 25.34
CA VAL A 25 2.69 23.49 25.07
C VAL A 25 3.91 24.30 25.46
N ASP A 26 4.55 23.91 26.57
CA ASP A 26 5.74 24.58 27.07
C ASP A 26 6.95 24.32 26.17
N GLY A 27 7.83 25.34 26.07
CA GLY A 27 9.13 25.21 25.43
C GLY A 27 9.09 25.25 23.90
N ILE A 28 7.98 25.66 23.31
CA ILE A 28 7.88 25.90 21.87
C ILE A 28 7.78 27.37 21.52
N GLU A 29 8.22 27.72 20.32
CA GLU A 29 7.89 28.98 19.66
C GLU A 29 6.80 28.70 18.62
N SER A 30 5.72 29.45 18.60
CA SER A 30 4.69 29.33 17.58
C SER A 30 4.78 30.45 16.56
N VAL A 31 4.94 30.07 15.27
CA VAL A 31 5.10 30.99 14.13
C VAL A 31 3.90 30.80 13.19
N VAL A 32 3.10 31.83 12.99
CA VAL A 32 1.94 31.79 12.10
C VAL A 32 2.20 32.66 10.87
N VAL A 33 2.05 32.09 9.68
CA VAL A 33 2.12 32.80 8.40
C VAL A 33 0.75 32.80 7.74
N ASN A 34 0.18 33.99 7.60
CA ASN A 34 -1.11 34.22 6.97
C ASN A 34 -0.93 34.92 5.61
N GLY A 35 -1.19 34.18 4.51
CA GLY A 35 -1.17 34.73 3.14
C GLY A 35 -2.52 35.34 2.70
N GLY A 36 -3.58 35.20 3.52
CA GLY A 36 -4.93 35.59 3.17
C GLY A 36 -5.41 36.91 3.74
N ASP A 37 -6.62 37.32 3.31
CA ASP A 37 -7.21 38.62 3.67
C ASP A 37 -8.32 38.55 4.71
N CYS A 38 -8.64 37.37 5.25
CA CYS A 38 -9.73 37.16 6.18
C CYS A 38 -9.59 38.08 7.43
N ASN A 39 -10.54 38.98 7.64
CA ASN A 39 -10.55 39.93 8.77
C ASN A 39 -10.57 39.22 10.13
N LYS A 40 -11.27 38.08 10.26
CA LYS A 40 -11.28 37.30 11.51
C LYS A 40 -9.89 36.77 11.82
N THR A 41 -9.16 36.23 10.79
CA THR A 41 -7.78 35.76 10.94
C THR A 41 -6.86 36.89 11.32
N LYS A 42 -6.92 38.04 10.64
CA LYS A 42 -6.10 39.24 10.99
C LYS A 42 -6.36 39.71 12.43
N LYS A 43 -7.62 39.73 12.88
CA LYS A 43 -7.99 40.09 14.26
C LYS A 43 -7.48 39.06 15.28
N LEU A 44 -7.49 37.76 14.96
CA LEU A 44 -6.90 36.72 15.81
C LEU A 44 -5.39 36.95 15.97
N LEU A 45 -4.70 37.21 14.85
CA LEU A 45 -3.24 37.37 14.83
C LEU A 45 -2.75 38.69 15.43
N SER A 46 -3.55 39.75 15.46
CA SER A 46 -3.19 41.03 16.10
C SER A 46 -3.06 40.91 17.64
N ASN A 47 -3.65 39.90 18.26
CA ASN A 47 -3.56 39.64 19.70
C ASN A 47 -2.88 38.29 19.99
N TYR A 48 -2.09 37.79 19.02
CA TYR A 48 -1.45 36.49 19.13
C TYR A 48 -0.15 36.58 19.93
N ASP A 49 -0.03 35.73 20.95
CA ASP A 49 1.18 35.62 21.77
C ASP A 49 2.19 34.64 21.11
N GLY A 50 2.76 35.09 20.01
CA GLY A 50 3.71 34.34 19.17
C GLY A 50 4.14 35.19 17.98
N ILE A 51 4.94 34.61 17.08
CA ILE A 51 5.33 35.29 15.84
C ILE A 51 4.20 35.20 14.83
N ALA A 52 3.62 36.33 14.43
CA ALA A 52 2.60 36.42 13.41
C ALA A 52 3.04 37.22 12.20
N ILE A 53 3.07 36.59 11.01
CA ILE A 53 3.40 37.20 9.73
C ILE A 53 2.12 37.23 8.89
N SER A 54 1.62 38.42 8.57
CA SER A 54 0.39 38.57 7.78
C SER A 54 0.67 39.43 6.55
N GLU A 55 1.02 38.77 5.46
CA GLU A 55 1.37 39.40 4.17
C GLU A 55 1.07 38.43 3.02
N PRO A 56 0.79 38.92 1.81
CA PRO A 56 0.57 38.06 0.66
C PRO A 56 1.72 37.11 0.40
N ASP A 57 1.41 35.86 0.05
CA ASP A 57 2.38 34.84 -0.34
C ASP A 57 2.19 34.42 -1.81
N LYS A 58 3.21 33.74 -2.35
CA LYS A 58 3.23 33.15 -3.69
C LYS A 58 2.80 31.68 -3.70
N GLY A 59 2.08 31.24 -2.65
CA GLY A 59 1.65 29.88 -2.43
C GLY A 59 2.30 29.26 -1.20
N ILE A 60 1.90 28.04 -0.86
CA ILE A 60 2.24 27.32 0.38
C ILE A 60 3.76 27.21 0.60
N SER A 61 4.56 27.03 -0.47
CA SER A 61 6.03 26.97 -0.38
C SER A 61 6.63 28.29 0.12
N ASP A 62 6.09 29.43 -0.33
CA ASP A 62 6.52 30.76 0.08
C ASP A 62 6.14 31.01 1.54
N ALA A 63 4.92 30.63 1.93
CA ALA A 63 4.47 30.75 3.31
C ALA A 63 5.36 29.92 4.27
N PHE A 64 5.69 28.68 3.91
CA PHE A 64 6.61 27.87 4.71
C PHE A 64 8.01 28.47 4.80
N ASN A 65 8.53 29.00 3.69
CA ASN A 65 9.84 29.64 3.66
C ASN A 65 9.90 30.87 4.57
N LYS A 66 8.85 31.70 4.57
CA LYS A 66 8.72 32.83 5.50
C LYS A 66 8.72 32.34 6.95
N GLY A 67 7.96 31.27 7.24
CA GLY A 67 7.94 30.64 8.55
C GLY A 67 9.33 30.18 9.01
N VAL A 68 10.08 29.46 8.17
CA VAL A 68 11.45 29.02 8.48
C VAL A 68 12.39 30.20 8.72
N THR A 69 12.24 31.27 7.93
CA THR A 69 13.10 32.47 8.03
C THR A 69 12.89 33.21 9.34
N HIS A 70 11.63 33.30 9.81
CA HIS A 70 11.28 34.03 11.04
C HIS A 70 11.38 33.16 12.30
N ALA A 71 11.41 31.85 12.18
CA ALA A 71 11.59 30.94 13.29
C ALA A 71 12.93 31.18 13.98
N THR A 72 12.96 31.34 15.33
CA THR A 72 14.17 31.54 16.11
C THR A 72 14.69 30.23 16.74
N GLY A 73 13.88 29.20 16.83
CA GLY A 73 14.24 27.88 17.35
C GLY A 73 15.30 27.17 16.54
N GLU A 74 16.11 26.37 17.20
CA GLU A 74 17.13 25.51 16.57
C GLU A 74 16.52 24.41 15.74
N ASN A 75 15.26 24.05 16.02
CA ASN A 75 14.51 23.01 15.33
C ASN A 75 13.16 23.57 14.86
N VAL A 76 12.65 23.03 13.75
CA VAL A 76 11.37 23.45 13.18
C VAL A 76 10.45 22.26 12.95
N MET A 77 9.14 22.49 13.12
CA MET A 77 8.07 21.56 12.80
C MET A 77 7.01 22.31 12.00
N PHE A 78 6.37 21.64 11.03
CA PHE A 78 5.28 22.21 10.25
C PHE A 78 3.95 21.59 10.69
N LEU A 79 2.99 22.43 11.00
CA LEU A 79 1.65 22.03 11.39
C LEU A 79 0.66 22.96 10.67
N ASN A 80 -0.01 22.44 9.61
CA ASN A 80 -0.88 23.27 8.79
C ASN A 80 -2.15 23.68 9.55
N SER A 81 -2.78 24.75 9.10
CA SER A 81 -4.11 25.15 9.56
C SER A 81 -5.11 23.99 9.35
N GLY A 82 -5.74 23.54 10.43
CA GLY A 82 -6.63 22.36 10.50
C GLY A 82 -6.02 21.15 11.20
N ASP A 83 -4.71 21.03 11.19
CA ASP A 83 -4.00 19.93 11.87
C ASP A 83 -3.92 20.18 13.38
N VAL A 84 -3.86 19.12 14.16
CA VAL A 84 -3.91 19.16 15.64
C VAL A 84 -2.74 18.38 16.22
N LEU A 85 -1.96 19.01 17.07
CA LEU A 85 -0.96 18.33 17.89
C LEU A 85 -1.67 17.51 18.98
N LEU A 86 -1.44 16.20 19.00
CA LEU A 86 -2.07 15.27 19.95
C LEU A 86 -1.17 14.98 21.17
N SER A 87 0.14 14.94 20.96
CA SER A 87 1.12 14.62 22.01
C SER A 87 2.20 15.68 22.09
N PRO A 88 2.08 16.64 23.02
CA PRO A 88 3.15 17.61 23.29
C PRO A 88 4.45 16.98 23.78
N GLU A 89 4.38 15.81 24.43
CA GLU A 89 5.52 15.05 24.94
C GLU A 89 6.47 14.63 23.82
N TYR A 90 5.93 14.41 22.62
CA TYR A 90 6.72 14.11 21.42
C TYR A 90 7.77 15.20 21.13
N LEU A 91 7.45 16.47 21.33
CA LEU A 91 8.38 17.57 21.09
C LEU A 91 9.53 17.56 22.07
N LYS A 92 9.27 17.25 23.35
CA LYS A 92 10.31 17.08 24.38
C LYS A 92 11.20 15.88 24.07
N GLU A 93 10.63 14.78 23.60
CA GLU A 93 11.39 13.60 23.19
C GLU A 93 12.28 13.90 21.97
N ALA A 94 11.77 14.65 20.99
CA ALA A 94 12.53 15.11 19.84
C ALA A 94 13.75 15.96 20.27
N GLU A 95 13.58 16.90 21.20
CA GLU A 95 14.69 17.71 21.75
C GLU A 95 15.72 16.86 22.48
N ASN A 96 15.29 15.88 23.26
CA ASN A 96 16.18 14.94 23.93
C ASN A 96 17.02 14.15 22.90
N ILE A 97 16.40 13.63 21.85
CA ILE A 97 17.09 12.91 20.78
C ILE A 97 18.14 13.81 20.13
N PHE A 98 17.79 15.05 19.81
CA PHE A 98 18.76 15.99 19.22
C PHE A 98 19.90 16.34 20.16
N SER A 99 19.66 16.41 21.45
CA SER A 99 20.69 16.71 22.45
C SER A 99 21.66 15.53 22.62
N PHE A 100 21.16 14.30 22.65
CA PHE A 100 21.98 13.10 22.86
C PHE A 100 22.64 12.56 21.59
N TYR A 101 22.05 12.82 20.41
CA TYR A 101 22.48 12.26 19.12
C TYR A 101 22.69 13.38 18.09
N PRO A 102 23.89 14.03 18.08
CA PRO A 102 24.18 15.13 17.16
C PRO A 102 24.11 14.73 15.67
N GLU A 103 24.27 13.44 15.35
CA GLU A 103 24.19 12.87 14.01
C GLU A 103 22.75 12.72 13.49
N ILE A 104 21.73 12.88 14.34
CA ILE A 104 20.33 12.88 13.94
C ILE A 104 19.91 14.31 13.56
N PHE A 105 19.40 14.46 12.34
CA PHE A 105 19.03 15.77 11.77
C PHE A 105 17.52 16.00 11.72
N PHE A 106 16.72 14.95 11.76
CA PHE A 106 15.28 15.03 11.88
C PHE A 106 14.72 13.82 12.62
N VAL A 107 13.57 14.01 13.26
CA VAL A 107 12.77 12.94 13.82
C VAL A 107 11.41 12.94 13.15
N HIS A 108 10.73 11.80 13.15
CA HIS A 108 9.35 11.67 12.65
C HIS A 108 8.59 10.60 13.41
N SER A 109 7.26 10.64 13.34
CA SER A 109 6.37 9.71 14.06
C SER A 109 5.11 9.39 13.23
N ASP A 110 4.18 8.67 13.85
CA ASP A 110 2.88 8.35 13.27
C ASP A 110 1.88 9.52 13.40
N SER A 111 0.89 9.54 12.50
CA SER A 111 -0.22 10.49 12.55
C SER A 111 -1.57 9.81 12.37
N LEU A 112 -2.61 10.47 12.85
CA LEU A 112 -4.00 10.17 12.45
C LEU A 112 -4.38 11.02 11.25
N PHE A 113 -5.16 10.46 10.36
CA PHE A 113 -5.80 11.16 9.25
C PHE A 113 -7.30 11.17 9.46
N GLU A 114 -7.94 12.33 9.40
CA GLU A 114 -9.38 12.51 9.46
C GLU A 114 -9.93 12.80 8.07
N ASP A 115 -10.70 11.87 7.51
CA ASP A 115 -11.39 12.09 6.23
C ASP A 115 -12.63 12.97 6.47
N ARG A 116 -12.60 14.22 6.03
CA ARG A 116 -13.71 15.18 6.21
C ARG A 116 -15.02 14.73 5.57
N ILE A 117 -14.99 13.91 4.53
CA ILE A 117 -16.20 13.47 3.82
C ILE A 117 -16.90 12.36 4.58
N SER A 118 -16.14 11.38 5.06
CA SER A 118 -16.70 10.23 5.78
C SER A 118 -16.67 10.36 7.30
N GLY A 119 -15.94 11.35 7.85
CA GLY A 119 -15.69 11.48 9.28
C GLY A 119 -14.85 10.37 9.89
N ILE A 120 -14.26 9.50 9.06
CA ILE A 120 -13.47 8.36 9.53
C ILE A 120 -12.06 8.84 9.89
N ILE A 121 -11.64 8.53 11.13
CA ILE A 121 -10.28 8.75 11.59
C ILE A 121 -9.51 7.43 11.48
N TYR A 122 -8.32 7.47 10.90
CA TYR A 122 -7.46 6.30 10.80
C TYR A 122 -5.99 6.65 10.91
N MET A 123 -5.19 5.69 11.38
CA MET A 123 -3.73 5.85 11.40
C MET A 123 -3.18 5.70 9.98
N GLU A 124 -2.42 6.69 9.52
CA GLU A 124 -1.69 6.57 8.25
C GLU A 124 -0.41 5.75 8.49
N PRO A 125 -0.28 4.54 7.89
CA PRO A 125 0.90 3.74 8.12
C PRO A 125 2.10 4.39 7.46
N LEU A 126 3.13 4.64 8.23
CA LEU A 126 4.42 5.01 7.68
C LEU A 126 4.93 3.88 6.77
N LYS A 127 5.28 4.25 5.55
CA LYS A 127 5.81 3.31 4.55
C LYS A 127 7.21 2.83 4.93
N SER A 128 7.86 3.50 5.88
CA SER A 128 9.22 3.17 6.32
C SER A 128 9.51 3.66 7.75
N ALA A 129 8.95 2.96 8.75
CA ALA A 129 9.21 3.27 10.17
C ALA A 129 10.69 3.12 10.58
N PHE A 130 11.52 2.40 9.82
CA PHE A 130 12.85 1.97 10.23
C PHE A 130 14.00 2.32 9.27
N PHE A 131 13.78 3.13 8.22
CA PHE A 131 14.82 3.37 7.23
C PHE A 131 15.13 4.86 7.04
N SER A 132 16.36 5.22 7.28
CA SER A 132 16.92 6.53 6.91
C SER A 132 16.88 6.77 5.38
N LYS A 133 16.69 5.72 4.57
CA LYS A 133 16.64 5.77 3.10
C LYS A 133 15.44 4.97 2.56
N ALA A 134 14.25 5.54 2.66
CA ALA A 134 13.07 4.93 2.08
C ALA A 134 12.99 5.13 0.55
N PRO A 135 12.40 4.17 -0.20
CA PRO A 135 12.19 4.33 -1.64
C PRO A 135 11.23 5.48 -1.93
N LEU A 136 11.72 6.56 -2.53
CA LEU A 136 10.95 7.76 -2.86
C LEU A 136 9.97 7.55 -4.02
N GLY A 137 10.20 6.57 -4.88
CA GLY A 137 9.31 6.28 -6.01
C GLY A 137 7.86 5.94 -5.62
N ARG A 138 7.64 5.50 -4.37
CA ARG A 138 6.31 5.24 -3.82
C ARG A 138 5.61 6.46 -3.21
N GLY A 139 6.22 7.63 -3.27
CA GLY A 139 5.74 8.89 -2.70
C GLY A 139 6.42 9.23 -1.38
N MET A 140 5.84 10.15 -0.63
CA MET A 140 6.38 10.66 0.64
C MET A 140 6.66 9.52 1.63
N PRO A 141 7.90 9.35 2.09
CA PRO A 141 8.28 8.25 2.99
C PRO A 141 8.00 8.55 4.45
N TYR A 142 7.98 9.83 4.81
CA TYR A 142 7.75 10.33 6.17
C TYR A 142 6.42 11.05 6.24
N ASN A 143 5.79 11.09 7.40
CA ASN A 143 4.70 12.03 7.60
C ASN A 143 5.30 13.41 7.86
N HIS A 144 5.18 14.30 6.89
CA HIS A 144 5.74 15.64 6.94
C HIS A 144 5.30 16.45 8.17
N LEU A 145 4.04 16.29 8.59
CA LEU A 145 3.49 17.02 9.75
C LEU A 145 4.04 16.55 11.10
N THR A 146 4.62 15.35 11.13
CA THR A 146 5.29 14.84 12.33
C THR A 146 6.80 15.09 12.34
N MET A 147 7.35 15.61 11.23
CA MET A 147 8.79 15.85 11.16
C MET A 147 9.19 17.05 12.02
N VAL A 148 10.07 16.82 13.00
CA VAL A 148 10.85 17.88 13.65
C VAL A 148 12.24 17.84 13.07
N ILE A 149 12.73 18.97 12.58
CA ILE A 149 13.91 19.08 11.72
C ILE A 149 14.88 20.12 12.32
N ARG A 150 16.16 19.82 12.40
CA ARG A 150 17.16 20.86 12.76
C ARG A 150 17.14 21.97 11.71
N LYS A 151 16.98 23.22 12.13
CA LYS A 151 16.92 24.35 11.22
C LYS A 151 18.18 24.48 10.35
N SER A 152 19.34 24.08 10.85
CA SER A 152 20.59 24.01 10.10
C SER A 152 20.57 23.12 8.86
N VAL A 153 19.59 22.24 8.72
CA VAL A 153 19.40 21.45 7.50
C VAL A 153 18.96 22.34 6.35
N PHE A 154 18.09 23.33 6.62
CA PHE A 154 17.66 24.30 5.59
C PHE A 154 18.84 25.16 5.08
N ASP A 155 19.81 25.47 5.92
CA ASP A 155 21.03 26.17 5.49
C ASP A 155 21.86 25.33 4.52
N LYS A 156 21.85 23.99 4.70
CA LYS A 156 22.67 23.06 3.92
C LYS A 156 22.03 22.59 2.61
N ILE A 157 20.70 22.49 2.56
CA ILE A 157 19.99 22.01 1.38
C ILE A 157 19.04 23.03 0.76
N GLY A 158 18.88 24.19 1.38
CA GLY A 158 18.01 25.29 0.94
C GLY A 158 16.55 25.12 1.34
N LEU A 159 15.82 26.20 1.16
CA LEU A 159 14.39 26.32 1.43
C LEU A 159 13.54 25.55 0.40
N PHE A 160 12.21 25.54 0.59
CA PHE A 160 11.27 24.92 -0.37
C PHE A 160 11.28 25.67 -1.70
N LYS A 161 11.26 24.93 -2.83
CA LYS A 161 11.24 25.52 -4.17
C LYS A 161 9.85 26.05 -4.51
N LEU A 162 9.74 27.32 -4.92
CA LEU A 162 8.47 28.00 -5.16
C LEU A 162 7.68 27.48 -6.38
N HIS A 163 8.33 26.80 -7.31
CA HIS A 163 7.68 26.27 -8.51
C HIS A 163 6.98 24.93 -8.32
N TYR A 164 7.08 24.32 -7.12
CA TYR A 164 6.24 23.19 -6.72
C TYR A 164 4.98 23.71 -6.02
N LYS A 165 3.82 23.34 -6.55
CA LYS A 165 2.54 23.85 -6.02
C LYS A 165 2.01 23.02 -4.86
N ILE A 166 2.32 21.70 -4.85
CA ILE A 166 1.75 20.76 -3.88
C ILE A 166 2.81 19.89 -3.22
N THR A 167 3.81 19.41 -4.00
CA THR A 167 4.78 18.42 -3.52
C THR A 167 6.15 19.02 -3.19
N MET A 168 6.17 20.28 -2.72
CA MET A 168 7.40 20.95 -2.30
C MET A 168 8.09 20.26 -1.13
N ASP A 169 7.32 19.68 -0.21
CA ASP A 169 7.79 18.86 0.91
C ASP A 169 8.48 17.58 0.41
N PHE A 170 7.88 16.89 -0.56
CA PHE A 170 8.47 15.72 -1.18
C PHE A 170 9.76 16.05 -1.92
N GLU A 171 9.81 17.16 -2.66
CA GLU A 171 11.03 17.61 -3.34
C GLU A 171 12.12 17.93 -2.31
N TRP A 172 11.76 18.59 -1.20
CA TRP A 172 12.68 18.90 -0.14
C TRP A 172 13.24 17.62 0.52
N VAL A 173 12.40 16.62 0.76
CA VAL A 173 12.82 15.29 1.24
C VAL A 173 13.72 14.56 0.23
N CYS A 174 13.52 14.75 -1.08
CA CYS A 174 14.46 14.24 -2.08
C CYS A 174 15.87 14.82 -1.87
N ARG A 175 16.00 16.14 -1.64
CA ARG A 175 17.29 16.77 -1.33
C ARG A 175 17.87 16.29 0.00
N LEU A 176 17.03 16.13 1.03
CA LEU A 176 17.42 15.61 2.33
C LEU A 176 18.06 14.22 2.20
N GLN A 177 17.45 13.31 1.46
CA GLN A 177 17.99 11.96 1.26
C GLN A 177 19.25 11.95 0.40
N ASN A 178 19.36 12.81 -0.61
CA ASN A 178 20.57 12.93 -1.43
C ASN A 178 21.81 13.35 -0.61
N LYS A 179 21.60 14.14 0.41
CA LYS A 179 22.68 14.60 1.30
C LYS A 179 22.93 13.65 2.47
N ASN A 180 22.24 12.50 2.51
CA ASN A 180 22.38 11.45 3.53
C ASN A 180 22.18 11.95 4.98
N PHE A 181 21.27 12.85 5.23
CA PHE A 181 20.88 13.23 6.58
C PHE A 181 20.17 12.07 7.29
N ASN A 182 20.61 11.77 8.51
CA ASN A 182 20.03 10.71 9.31
C ASN A 182 18.75 11.20 10.00
N GLY A 183 17.70 10.40 9.91
CA GLY A 183 16.46 10.58 10.65
C GLY A 183 16.25 9.50 11.68
N HIS A 184 15.44 9.80 12.69
CA HIS A 184 15.05 8.87 13.73
C HIS A 184 13.52 8.77 13.79
N TYR A 185 12.99 7.54 13.86
CA TYR A 185 11.57 7.29 14.04
C TYR A 185 11.23 7.13 15.52
N ILE A 186 10.35 7.98 16.02
CA ILE A 186 9.79 7.88 17.36
C ILE A 186 8.47 7.12 17.25
N GLY A 187 8.46 5.86 17.68
CA GLY A 187 7.26 5.03 17.70
C GLY A 187 6.38 5.34 18.90
N GLY A 188 5.12 4.94 18.82
CA GLY A 188 4.16 5.10 19.92
C GLY A 188 2.77 5.48 19.43
N ASP A 189 2.05 6.26 20.23
CA ASP A 189 0.76 6.80 19.82
C ASP A 189 0.94 7.91 18.76
N PRO A 190 -0.05 8.09 17.87
CA PRO A 190 0.00 9.15 16.87
C PRO A 190 0.14 10.53 17.51
N VAL A 191 1.10 11.32 17.01
CA VAL A 191 1.46 12.61 17.61
C VAL A 191 0.73 13.80 16.99
N VAL A 192 0.21 13.65 15.77
CA VAL A 192 -0.54 14.68 15.04
C VAL A 192 -1.81 14.07 14.44
N LYS A 193 -2.91 14.80 14.48
CA LYS A 193 -4.10 14.53 13.70
C LYS A 193 -4.12 15.44 12.48
N MET A 194 -4.03 14.85 11.29
CA MET A 194 -4.06 15.52 10.01
C MET A 194 -5.47 15.67 9.49
N ASP A 195 -5.82 16.86 9.01
CA ASP A 195 -7.09 17.14 8.37
C ASP A 195 -7.09 16.70 6.89
N GLY A 196 -8.06 15.86 6.52
CA GLY A 196 -8.19 15.31 5.17
C GLY A 196 -8.71 16.25 4.08
N GLY A 197 -9.00 17.52 4.43
CA GLY A 197 -9.48 18.55 3.49
C GLY A 197 -8.38 19.25 2.69
N GLY A 198 -7.14 18.80 2.76
CA GLY A 198 -5.98 19.45 2.10
C GLY A 198 -5.99 19.37 0.57
N VAL A 199 -5.34 20.34 -0.08
CA VAL A 199 -5.26 20.48 -1.56
C VAL A 199 -4.66 19.24 -2.24
N SER A 200 -3.78 18.50 -1.58
CA SER A 200 -3.15 17.28 -2.12
C SER A 200 -4.13 16.13 -2.36
N SER A 201 -5.27 16.11 -1.71
CA SER A 201 -6.29 15.06 -1.90
C SER A 201 -7.13 15.23 -3.16
N THR A 202 -7.22 16.45 -3.70
CA THR A 202 -8.07 16.79 -4.86
C THR A 202 -7.32 16.83 -6.19
N THR A 203 -5.97 16.79 -6.18
CA THR A 203 -5.12 17.02 -7.36
C THR A 203 -4.06 15.95 -7.55
N GLU A 204 -4.43 14.70 -7.42
CA GLU A 204 -3.50 13.55 -7.42
C GLU A 204 -2.65 13.44 -8.71
N GLN A 205 -3.18 13.86 -9.87
CA GLN A 205 -2.41 13.89 -11.12
C GLN A 205 -1.21 14.85 -11.01
N LEU A 206 -1.44 16.04 -10.46
CA LEU A 206 -0.39 17.02 -10.27
C LEU A 206 0.63 16.53 -9.24
N VAL A 207 0.17 15.89 -8.17
CA VAL A 207 1.05 15.25 -7.16
C VAL A 207 1.96 14.19 -7.80
N MET A 208 1.44 13.37 -8.71
CA MET A 208 2.24 12.35 -9.41
C MET A 208 3.27 13.00 -10.34
N TRP A 209 2.85 13.99 -11.12
CA TRP A 209 3.72 14.71 -12.05
C TRP A 209 4.84 15.45 -11.30
N GLU A 210 4.50 16.24 -10.29
CA GLU A 210 5.49 16.96 -9.50
C GLU A 210 6.43 16.00 -8.75
N SER A 211 5.93 14.86 -8.25
CA SER A 211 6.78 13.85 -7.61
C SER A 211 7.79 13.26 -8.60
N LEU A 212 7.35 12.93 -9.82
CA LEU A 212 8.26 12.45 -10.87
C LEU A 212 9.31 13.52 -11.23
N LYS A 213 8.87 14.76 -11.40
CA LYS A 213 9.75 15.91 -11.66
C LYS A 213 10.79 16.07 -10.55
N ALA A 214 10.38 15.97 -9.29
CA ALA A 214 11.28 16.06 -8.14
C ALA A 214 12.36 14.97 -8.16
N LEU A 215 12.01 13.73 -8.52
CA LEU A 215 12.96 12.61 -8.62
C LEU A 215 13.95 12.82 -9.78
N ILE A 216 13.49 13.37 -10.91
CA ILE A 216 14.34 13.70 -12.07
C ILE A 216 15.31 14.84 -11.72
N GLU A 217 14.80 15.96 -11.21
CA GLU A 217 15.60 17.14 -10.86
C GLU A 217 16.67 16.82 -9.83
N ASN A 218 16.36 15.94 -8.87
CA ASN A 218 17.29 15.53 -7.83
C ASN A 218 18.17 14.33 -8.23
N ARG A 219 18.09 13.84 -9.47
CA ARG A 219 18.88 12.71 -10.02
C ARG A 219 18.75 11.42 -9.18
N ILE A 220 17.54 11.14 -8.67
CA ILE A 220 17.25 9.97 -7.81
C ILE A 220 16.46 8.89 -8.56
N LEU A 221 16.48 8.89 -9.88
CA LEU A 221 15.88 7.83 -10.69
C LEU A 221 16.77 6.59 -10.69
N ASN A 222 16.67 5.82 -9.63
CA ASN A 222 17.25 4.48 -9.55
C ASN A 222 16.17 3.40 -9.83
N PRO A 223 16.54 2.14 -10.11
CA PRO A 223 15.58 1.08 -10.43
C PRO A 223 14.48 0.90 -9.38
N LYS A 224 14.79 1.05 -8.09
CA LYS A 224 13.81 0.93 -6.98
C LYS A 224 12.77 2.04 -7.02
N ASN A 225 13.19 3.26 -7.33
CA ASN A 225 12.29 4.41 -7.45
C ASN A 225 11.44 4.33 -8.72
N ILE A 226 12.01 3.87 -9.84
CA ILE A 226 11.25 3.64 -11.08
C ILE A 226 10.15 2.61 -10.86
N VAL A 227 10.45 1.48 -10.22
CA VAL A 227 9.43 0.47 -9.87
C VAL A 227 8.35 1.08 -8.98
N GLY A 228 8.72 1.88 -7.99
CA GLY A 228 7.75 2.57 -7.12
C GLY A 228 6.82 3.53 -7.87
N ILE A 229 7.36 4.28 -8.85
CA ILE A 229 6.57 5.16 -9.73
C ILE A 229 5.59 4.36 -10.58
N ILE A 230 6.06 3.27 -11.20
CA ILE A 230 5.23 2.39 -12.01
C ILE A 230 4.11 1.78 -11.17
N GLU A 231 4.41 1.25 -9.98
CA GLU A 231 3.41 0.72 -9.05
C GLU A 231 2.35 1.78 -8.70
N ARG A 232 2.77 3.00 -8.40
CA ARG A 232 1.87 4.10 -8.05
C ARG A 232 1.00 4.52 -9.23
N SER A 233 1.60 4.57 -10.43
CA SER A 233 0.86 4.90 -11.67
C SER A 233 -0.18 3.83 -12.00
N ILE A 234 0.16 2.57 -11.89
CA ILE A 234 -0.78 1.45 -12.09
C ILE A 234 -1.96 1.55 -11.11
N LEU A 235 -1.69 1.80 -9.83
CA LEU A 235 -2.73 1.96 -8.81
C LEU A 235 -3.64 3.16 -9.10
N TYR A 236 -3.07 4.26 -9.54
CA TYR A 236 -3.80 5.48 -9.91
C TYR A 236 -4.71 5.25 -11.13
N PHE A 237 -4.15 4.72 -12.23
CA PHE A 237 -4.93 4.43 -13.44
C PHE A 237 -5.98 3.33 -13.20
N GLY A 238 -5.65 2.32 -12.40
CA GLY A 238 -6.59 1.28 -12.00
C GLY A 238 -7.78 1.86 -11.22
N ARG A 239 -7.53 2.83 -10.34
CA ARG A 239 -8.62 3.53 -9.62
C ARG A 239 -9.49 4.34 -10.58
N ILE A 240 -8.90 5.15 -11.46
CA ILE A 240 -9.65 5.91 -12.47
C ILE A 240 -10.49 4.96 -13.34
N LEU A 241 -9.90 3.85 -13.78
CA LEU A 241 -10.63 2.85 -14.56
C LEU A 241 -11.82 2.28 -13.78
N MET A 242 -11.66 1.97 -12.50
CA MET A 242 -12.74 1.49 -11.64
C MET A 242 -13.83 2.54 -11.46
N GLU A 243 -13.47 3.80 -11.27
CA GLU A 243 -14.41 4.93 -11.21
C GLU A 243 -15.18 5.11 -12.52
N THR A 244 -14.50 5.04 -13.67
CA THR A 244 -15.14 5.20 -14.99
C THR A 244 -16.05 4.05 -15.39
N VAL A 245 -15.83 2.84 -14.87
CA VAL A 245 -16.72 1.70 -15.10
C VAL A 245 -17.81 1.56 -14.02
N GLY A 246 -17.96 2.55 -13.16
CA GLY A 246 -19.03 2.58 -12.15
C GLY A 246 -18.81 1.69 -10.92
N MET A 247 -17.57 1.26 -10.66
CA MET A 247 -17.21 0.39 -9.51
C MET A 247 -16.93 1.19 -8.22
N ASN A 248 -17.65 2.29 -8.02
CA ASN A 248 -17.46 3.19 -6.87
C ASN A 248 -17.72 2.49 -5.53
N GLU A 249 -18.68 1.57 -5.48
CA GLU A 249 -18.96 0.79 -4.27
C GLU A 249 -17.81 -0.14 -3.89
N THR A 250 -17.19 -0.78 -4.90
CA THR A 250 -16.01 -1.63 -4.69
C THR A 250 -14.83 -0.80 -4.18
N LEU A 251 -14.60 0.38 -4.74
CA LEU A 251 -13.60 1.32 -4.24
C LEU A 251 -13.90 1.79 -2.81
N GLY A 252 -15.15 2.14 -2.53
CA GLY A 252 -15.59 2.49 -1.19
C GLY A 252 -15.40 1.35 -0.19
N TRP A 253 -15.72 0.12 -0.58
CA TRP A 253 -15.48 -1.07 0.23
C TRP A 253 -13.98 -1.33 0.45
N LEU A 254 -13.14 -1.21 -0.60
CA LEU A 254 -11.69 -1.34 -0.49
C LEU A 254 -11.09 -0.29 0.46
N LYS A 255 -11.57 0.94 0.39
CA LYS A 255 -11.19 2.02 1.32
C LYS A 255 -11.60 1.65 2.76
N ARG A 256 -12.86 1.26 3.00
CA ARG A 256 -13.36 0.86 4.32
C ARG A 256 -12.57 -0.32 4.90
N LYS A 257 -12.35 -1.39 4.13
CA LYS A 257 -11.57 -2.55 4.56
C LYS A 257 -10.12 -2.19 4.91
N LYS A 258 -9.51 -1.30 4.13
CA LYS A 258 -8.19 -0.73 4.44
C LYS A 258 -8.20 0.04 5.78
N HIS A 259 -9.24 0.80 6.05
CA HIS A 259 -9.34 1.59 7.28
C HIS A 259 -9.59 0.70 8.51
N ASN A 260 -10.51 -0.26 8.42
CA ASN A 260 -10.79 -1.18 9.53
C ASN A 260 -9.55 -1.98 9.95
N SER A 261 -8.76 -2.50 8.99
CA SER A 261 -7.53 -3.22 9.32
C SER A 261 -6.44 -2.35 9.95
N LYS A 262 -6.45 -1.04 9.72
CA LYS A 262 -5.56 -0.07 10.35
C LYS A 262 -6.02 0.27 11.78
N TRP A 263 -7.33 0.45 11.97
CA TRP A 263 -7.94 0.71 13.25
C TRP A 263 -7.71 -0.43 14.25
N GLU A 264 -7.92 -1.69 13.83
CA GLU A 264 -7.66 -2.86 14.66
C GLU A 264 -6.20 -2.96 15.10
N ARG A 265 -5.23 -2.57 14.25
CA ARG A 265 -3.81 -2.51 14.65
C ARG A 265 -3.54 -1.39 15.65
N SER A 266 -4.11 -0.22 15.44
CA SER A 266 -4.02 0.92 16.33
C SER A 266 -4.59 0.58 17.71
N PHE A 267 -5.78 -0.02 17.75
CA PHE A 267 -6.42 -0.45 18.98
C PHE A 267 -5.65 -1.56 19.70
N ALA A 268 -5.11 -2.54 18.96
CA ALA A 268 -4.28 -3.61 19.53
C ALA A 268 -2.93 -3.10 20.07
N LEU A 269 -2.39 -2.02 19.50
CA LEU A 269 -1.19 -1.35 20.02
C LEU A 269 -1.51 -0.50 21.24
N SER A 270 -2.62 0.24 21.25
CA SER A 270 -3.04 1.06 22.39
C SER A 270 -3.42 0.22 23.61
N THR A 271 -4.07 -0.93 23.42
CA THR A 271 -4.39 -1.87 24.51
C THR A 271 -3.16 -2.61 25.06
N ARG A 272 -2.07 -2.73 24.28
CA ARG A 272 -0.80 -3.26 24.80
C ARG A 272 -0.02 -2.25 25.64
N ASN A 273 -0.18 -0.96 25.40
CA ASN A 273 0.57 0.10 26.08
C ASN A 273 -0.08 0.61 27.38
N ASN A 274 -1.31 0.18 27.72
CA ASN A 274 -1.97 0.54 28.97
C ASN A 274 -1.50 -0.27 30.18
N TYR A 275 -0.36 -0.93 30.11
CA TYR A 275 0.24 -1.57 31.26
C TYR A 275 1.53 -0.87 31.68
N SER A 276 1.50 -0.33 32.86
CA SER A 276 2.53 0.31 33.70
C SER A 276 3.81 -0.52 33.93
N ALA A 277 4.29 -1.25 32.93
CA ALA A 277 5.46 -2.14 33.03
C ALA A 277 6.69 -1.66 32.23
N VAL A 278 6.66 -0.47 31.62
CA VAL A 278 7.80 0.03 30.81
C VAL A 278 8.72 1.00 31.58
N LYS A 279 8.60 1.11 32.89
CA LYS A 279 9.53 1.93 33.68
C LYS A 279 10.82 1.22 34.13
N THR A 280 11.04 -0.01 33.72
CA THR A 280 12.26 -0.73 34.14
C THR A 280 12.70 -1.76 33.09
N LYS A 281 13.25 -1.32 31.95
CA LYS A 281 14.16 -2.14 31.13
C LYS A 281 14.77 -1.35 29.96
N THR A 282 15.42 -0.25 30.28
CA THR A 282 16.47 0.29 29.43
C THR A 282 17.79 -0.28 29.92
N LYS A 283 18.06 -1.52 29.57
CA LYS A 283 19.38 -2.16 29.52
C LYS A 283 19.19 -3.66 29.27
N GLN A 284 19.20 -4.03 28.00
CA GLN A 284 19.81 -5.29 27.58
C GLN A 284 20.00 -5.30 26.07
N ILE A 285 21.22 -5.13 25.71
CA ILE A 285 21.98 -5.53 24.55
C ILE A 285 21.43 -6.85 23.96
N PHE A 286 21.29 -6.84 22.65
CA PHE A 286 20.89 -7.98 21.83
C PHE A 286 21.59 -9.29 22.24
N PRO A 287 20.86 -10.39 22.44
CA PRO A 287 21.43 -11.70 22.25
C PRO A 287 21.08 -12.18 20.84
N ASP A 288 22.09 -12.75 20.17
CA ASP A 288 21.96 -13.57 18.98
C ASP A 288 20.79 -14.54 19.12
N VAL A 289 19.81 -14.42 18.26
CA VAL A 289 18.75 -15.43 18.12
C VAL A 289 19.08 -16.27 16.90
N SER A 290 19.65 -17.44 17.20
CA SER A 290 19.71 -18.55 16.24
C SER A 290 18.31 -18.93 15.74
N PRO A 291 18.17 -19.45 14.50
CA PRO A 291 16.87 -19.71 13.86
C PRO A 291 16.08 -20.91 14.36
N GLN A 292 16.29 -21.34 15.58
CA GLN A 292 15.59 -22.50 16.17
C GLN A 292 14.83 -22.06 17.42
N ASN A 293 13.55 -21.81 17.25
CA ASN A 293 12.42 -21.81 18.18
C ASN A 293 11.47 -20.64 17.96
N ARG A 294 10.88 -20.56 16.77
CA ARG A 294 9.53 -20.01 16.64
C ARG A 294 8.54 -21.16 16.79
N ALA A 295 8.16 -21.42 18.00
CA ALA A 295 7.02 -22.28 18.26
C ALA A 295 5.77 -21.66 17.65
N LEU A 296 5.24 -22.38 16.70
CA LEU A 296 4.00 -22.30 15.98
C LEU A 296 2.80 -21.98 16.87
N THR A 297 2.17 -20.79 16.68
CA THR A 297 0.76 -20.58 17.01
C THR A 297 0.08 -19.51 16.16
N SER A 298 0.50 -19.22 14.91
CA SER A 298 -0.36 -18.59 13.92
C SER A 298 -0.54 -19.55 12.75
N GLN A 299 -1.75 -20.12 12.60
CA GLN A 299 -2.10 -20.89 11.41
C GLN A 299 -1.88 -20.03 10.17
N LYS A 300 -1.03 -20.51 9.24
CA LYS A 300 -0.74 -19.83 8.00
C LYS A 300 -2.03 -19.64 7.19
N LYS A 301 -2.15 -18.46 6.56
CA LYS A 301 -3.32 -18.09 5.75
C LYS A 301 -2.97 -18.11 4.28
N ILE A 302 -3.73 -18.90 3.48
CA ILE A 302 -3.54 -18.99 2.03
C ILE A 302 -4.67 -18.30 1.27
N GLY A 303 -4.31 -17.62 0.16
CA GLY A 303 -5.24 -17.09 -0.82
C GLY A 303 -5.30 -17.98 -2.04
N LEU A 304 -6.50 -18.16 -2.58
CA LEU A 304 -6.78 -19.03 -3.74
C LEU A 304 -7.39 -18.17 -4.85
N ASN A 305 -6.71 -18.07 -6.01
CA ASN A 305 -7.19 -17.33 -7.16
C ASN A 305 -8.23 -18.15 -7.95
N GLY A 306 -9.49 -17.85 -7.74
CA GLY A 306 -10.63 -18.48 -8.42
C GLY A 306 -11.32 -17.57 -9.44
N LEU A 307 -10.64 -16.58 -10.00
CA LEU A 307 -11.23 -15.56 -10.89
C LEU A 307 -11.75 -16.13 -12.22
N LEU A 308 -11.25 -17.28 -12.66
CA LEU A 308 -11.73 -17.99 -13.86
C LEU A 308 -12.88 -18.97 -13.59
N ILE A 309 -13.31 -19.11 -12.34
CA ILE A 309 -14.46 -19.99 -12.03
C ILE A 309 -15.75 -19.23 -12.34
N HIS A 310 -16.56 -19.79 -13.23
CA HIS A 310 -17.83 -19.22 -13.69
C HIS A 310 -18.87 -20.31 -13.96
N ASP A 311 -20.12 -19.90 -14.16
CA ASP A 311 -21.28 -20.79 -14.29
C ASP A 311 -21.27 -21.68 -15.56
N TYR A 312 -20.46 -21.32 -16.56
CA TYR A 312 -20.25 -22.11 -17.78
C TYR A 312 -18.84 -22.71 -17.77
N PRO A 313 -18.61 -23.87 -17.14
CA PRO A 313 -17.29 -24.38 -16.85
C PRO A 313 -16.55 -24.82 -18.13
N THR A 314 -15.45 -24.10 -18.43
CA THR A 314 -14.40 -24.57 -19.34
C THR A 314 -13.48 -25.56 -18.60
N GLY A 315 -12.56 -26.22 -19.30
CA GLY A 315 -11.58 -27.11 -18.68
C GLY A 315 -10.80 -26.45 -17.53
N LEU A 316 -10.28 -25.23 -17.77
CA LEU A 316 -9.55 -24.45 -16.75
C LEU A 316 -10.44 -24.01 -15.58
N SER A 317 -11.67 -23.59 -15.86
CA SER A 317 -12.65 -23.23 -14.84
C SER A 317 -13.00 -24.43 -13.95
N ARG A 318 -13.23 -25.60 -14.55
CA ARG A 318 -13.55 -26.84 -13.81
C ARG A 318 -12.35 -27.31 -12.98
N TYR A 319 -11.16 -27.31 -13.55
CA TYR A 319 -9.93 -27.66 -12.83
C TYR A 319 -9.75 -26.75 -11.60
N SER A 320 -9.87 -25.44 -11.79
CA SER A 320 -9.74 -24.45 -10.72
C SER A 320 -10.78 -24.66 -9.62
N TYR A 321 -12.04 -24.91 -10.00
CA TYR A 321 -13.13 -25.16 -9.05
C TYR A 321 -12.86 -26.40 -8.19
N GLU A 322 -12.56 -27.55 -8.82
CA GLU A 322 -12.34 -28.80 -8.10
C GLU A 322 -11.11 -28.74 -7.18
N LEU A 323 -10.06 -28.09 -7.64
CA LEU A 323 -8.85 -27.96 -6.85
C LEU A 323 -9.05 -27.01 -5.66
N ILE A 324 -9.64 -25.84 -5.87
CA ILE A 324 -9.93 -24.87 -4.81
C ILE A 324 -10.89 -25.50 -3.78
N ARG A 325 -11.94 -26.14 -4.24
CA ARG A 325 -12.90 -26.84 -3.37
C ARG A 325 -12.20 -27.84 -2.45
N ARG A 326 -11.32 -28.69 -3.00
CA ARG A 326 -10.56 -29.69 -2.24
C ARG A 326 -9.56 -29.05 -1.26
N ILE A 327 -8.92 -27.95 -1.65
CA ILE A 327 -8.04 -27.20 -0.73
C ILE A 327 -8.86 -26.62 0.41
N LEU A 328 -10.00 -25.97 0.14
CA LEU A 328 -10.86 -25.41 1.18
C LEU A 328 -11.38 -26.48 2.17
N THR A 329 -11.62 -27.69 1.67
CA THR A 329 -12.08 -28.81 2.50
C THR A 329 -10.98 -29.46 3.34
N LYS A 330 -9.76 -29.56 2.79
CA LYS A 330 -8.66 -30.34 3.42
C LYS A 330 -7.61 -29.50 4.12
N TRP A 331 -7.57 -28.19 3.90
CA TRP A 331 -6.58 -27.30 4.51
C TRP A 331 -6.98 -26.99 5.96
N GLU A 332 -6.14 -27.40 6.89
CA GLU A 332 -6.37 -27.17 8.35
C GLU A 332 -6.10 -25.72 8.79
N GLY A 333 -5.47 -24.90 7.95
CA GLY A 333 -5.20 -23.48 8.18
C GLY A 333 -6.31 -22.56 7.68
N ASN A 334 -6.14 -21.26 7.85
CA ASN A 334 -7.03 -20.26 7.31
C ASN A 334 -6.86 -20.15 5.78
N SER A 335 -7.96 -20.06 5.04
CA SER A 335 -7.95 -19.91 3.58
C SER A 335 -9.01 -18.92 3.09
N VAL A 336 -8.71 -18.21 1.98
CA VAL A 336 -9.64 -17.30 1.33
C VAL A 336 -9.63 -17.55 -0.18
N ALA A 337 -10.75 -17.89 -0.75
CA ALA A 337 -10.93 -18.00 -2.20
C ALA A 337 -11.48 -16.69 -2.78
N TYR A 338 -10.82 -16.16 -3.79
CA TYR A 338 -11.26 -14.99 -4.54
C TYR A 338 -12.00 -15.44 -5.79
N SER A 339 -13.30 -15.62 -5.65
CA SER A 339 -14.14 -16.16 -6.73
C SER A 339 -15.52 -15.53 -6.71
N THR A 340 -16.13 -15.43 -7.89
CA THR A 340 -17.54 -15.03 -8.06
C THR A 340 -18.49 -16.23 -8.19
N SER A 341 -17.99 -17.45 -8.09
CA SER A 341 -18.79 -18.68 -8.22
C SER A 341 -19.86 -18.77 -7.12
N PRO A 342 -21.15 -18.83 -7.47
CA PRO A 342 -22.22 -18.99 -6.50
C PRO A 342 -22.11 -20.30 -5.71
N ASP A 343 -21.62 -21.37 -6.34
CA ASP A 343 -21.48 -22.68 -5.72
C ASP A 343 -20.39 -22.69 -4.65
N LEU A 344 -19.21 -22.12 -4.94
CA LEU A 344 -18.16 -21.96 -3.92
C LEU A 344 -18.62 -21.06 -2.79
N ASN A 345 -19.33 -19.97 -3.08
CA ASN A 345 -19.84 -19.05 -2.07
C ASN A 345 -20.88 -19.71 -1.16
N ARG A 346 -21.70 -20.61 -1.71
CA ARG A 346 -22.70 -21.35 -0.95
C ARG A 346 -22.08 -22.45 -0.08
N GLU A 347 -21.10 -23.18 -0.62
CA GLU A 347 -20.43 -24.28 0.08
C GLU A 347 -19.45 -23.76 1.15
N PHE A 348 -18.75 -22.64 0.87
CA PHE A 348 -17.72 -22.06 1.75
C PHE A 348 -17.94 -20.57 2.03
N PRO A 349 -19.03 -20.14 2.66
CA PRO A 349 -19.39 -18.73 2.81
C PRO A 349 -18.36 -17.94 3.64
N ASN A 350 -17.70 -18.57 4.59
CA ASN A 350 -16.70 -17.94 5.45
C ASN A 350 -15.28 -17.91 4.82
N SER A 351 -15.04 -18.68 3.78
CA SER A 351 -13.75 -18.82 3.10
C SER A 351 -13.74 -18.23 1.71
N THR A 352 -14.83 -17.58 1.26
CA THR A 352 -14.90 -16.91 -0.03
C THR A 352 -14.96 -15.39 0.14
N SER A 353 -14.21 -14.68 -0.70
CA SER A 353 -14.18 -13.21 -0.65
C SER A 353 -15.31 -12.63 -1.50
N THR A 354 -16.14 -11.78 -0.89
CA THR A 354 -17.21 -11.04 -1.59
C THR A 354 -16.67 -9.80 -2.34
N SER A 355 -15.38 -9.54 -2.28
CA SER A 355 -14.75 -8.36 -2.90
C SER A 355 -14.44 -8.50 -4.38
N VAL A 356 -14.68 -9.67 -4.96
CA VAL A 356 -14.41 -9.95 -6.38
C VAL A 356 -15.53 -9.37 -7.24
N PRO A 357 -15.23 -8.51 -8.22
CA PRO A 357 -16.24 -8.00 -9.15
C PRO A 357 -16.81 -9.14 -10.01
N ARG A 358 -18.09 -9.05 -10.35
CA ARG A 358 -18.68 -10.00 -11.30
C ARG A 358 -18.15 -9.72 -12.71
N PHE A 359 -17.60 -10.74 -13.34
CA PHE A 359 -17.15 -10.67 -14.73
C PHE A 359 -18.19 -11.36 -15.62
N ASN A 360 -18.58 -10.69 -16.73
CA ASN A 360 -19.52 -11.27 -17.68
C ASN A 360 -18.85 -12.42 -18.46
N TYR A 361 -19.58 -13.53 -18.60
CA TYR A 361 -19.18 -14.66 -19.41
C TYR A 361 -20.24 -14.95 -20.49
N PRO A 362 -19.89 -15.31 -21.71
CA PRO A 362 -18.54 -15.60 -22.24
C PRO A 362 -17.65 -14.35 -22.28
N ALA A 363 -16.39 -14.54 -21.94
CA ALA A 363 -15.44 -13.45 -21.78
C ALA A 363 -15.14 -12.77 -23.13
N ASN A 364 -15.45 -11.50 -23.23
CA ASN A 364 -14.99 -10.64 -24.32
C ASN A 364 -13.69 -9.92 -23.93
N PHE A 365 -13.09 -9.16 -24.87
CA PHE A 365 -11.86 -8.44 -24.64
C PHE A 365 -11.95 -7.49 -23.41
N ARG A 366 -13.08 -6.79 -23.27
CA ARG A 366 -13.31 -5.85 -22.16
C ARG A 366 -13.36 -6.55 -20.80
N SER A 367 -14.12 -7.67 -20.69
CA SER A 367 -14.24 -8.40 -19.43
C SER A 367 -12.92 -9.08 -19.02
N ASN A 368 -12.15 -9.61 -19.98
CA ASN A 368 -10.81 -10.15 -19.71
C ASN A 368 -9.84 -9.06 -19.24
N SER A 369 -9.85 -7.88 -19.88
CA SER A 369 -8.99 -6.76 -19.47
C SER A 369 -9.33 -6.28 -18.06
N ILE A 370 -10.61 -6.18 -17.72
CA ILE A 370 -11.06 -5.81 -16.37
C ILE A 370 -10.63 -6.88 -15.35
N ARG A 371 -10.80 -8.17 -15.66
CA ARG A 371 -10.39 -9.27 -14.78
C ARG A 371 -8.87 -9.25 -14.53
N LEU A 372 -8.06 -9.18 -15.58
CA LEU A 372 -6.60 -9.11 -15.46
C LEU A 372 -6.15 -7.85 -14.71
N SER A 373 -6.79 -6.71 -14.95
CA SER A 373 -6.51 -5.47 -14.19
C SER A 373 -6.85 -5.65 -12.70
N TRP A 374 -7.98 -6.27 -12.39
CA TRP A 374 -8.36 -6.54 -11.01
C TRP A 374 -7.39 -7.53 -10.35
N GLU A 375 -6.90 -8.52 -11.06
CA GLU A 375 -5.88 -9.45 -10.56
C GLU A 375 -4.59 -8.72 -10.15
N GLN A 376 -4.13 -7.77 -10.97
CA GLN A 376 -2.91 -7.01 -10.66
C GLN A 376 -3.11 -6.00 -9.52
N LEU A 377 -4.29 -5.44 -9.36
CA LEU A 377 -4.58 -4.35 -8.42
C LEU A 377 -5.42 -4.83 -7.23
N GLY A 378 -6.58 -5.40 -7.50
CA GLY A 378 -7.55 -5.82 -6.47
C GLY A 378 -7.06 -7.05 -5.72
N LEU A 379 -6.65 -8.12 -6.43
CA LEU A 379 -6.13 -9.33 -5.80
C LEU A 379 -4.86 -9.06 -5.02
N ARG A 380 -3.93 -8.29 -5.58
CA ARG A 380 -2.71 -7.87 -4.89
C ARG A 380 -3.01 -7.11 -3.59
N TYR A 381 -4.00 -6.20 -3.65
CA TYR A 381 -4.44 -5.45 -2.49
C TYR A 381 -5.13 -6.36 -1.46
N SER A 382 -6.00 -7.27 -1.91
CA SER A 382 -6.68 -8.24 -1.05
C SER A 382 -5.67 -9.16 -0.34
N CYS A 383 -4.62 -9.62 -1.02
CA CYS A 383 -3.53 -10.40 -0.39
C CYS A 383 -2.91 -9.66 0.81
N PHE A 384 -2.71 -8.35 0.66
CA PHE A 384 -2.17 -7.52 1.75
C PHE A 384 -3.16 -7.34 2.90
N ILE A 385 -4.43 -7.02 2.59
CA ILE A 385 -5.47 -6.79 3.61
C ILE A 385 -5.80 -8.06 4.38
N ASP A 386 -5.92 -9.17 3.66
CA ASP A 386 -6.25 -10.46 4.26
C ASP A 386 -5.04 -11.10 4.97
N LYS A 387 -3.85 -10.44 4.91
CA LYS A 387 -2.59 -10.88 5.52
C LYS A 387 -2.24 -12.32 5.12
N LEU A 388 -2.26 -12.57 3.82
CA LEU A 388 -1.94 -13.89 3.30
C LEU A 388 -0.45 -14.18 3.42
N ASP A 389 -0.13 -15.43 3.75
CA ASP A 389 1.23 -15.95 3.75
C ASP A 389 1.62 -16.52 2.37
N LEU A 390 0.64 -16.92 1.58
CA LEU A 390 0.81 -17.51 0.24
C LEU A 390 -0.40 -17.20 -0.64
N LEU A 391 -0.16 -16.92 -1.91
CA LEU A 391 -1.18 -16.91 -2.96
C LEU A 391 -0.97 -18.10 -3.89
N TYR A 392 -2.02 -18.89 -4.12
CA TYR A 392 -2.03 -19.95 -5.12
C TYR A 392 -3.00 -19.62 -6.25
N SER A 393 -2.51 -19.69 -7.49
CA SER A 393 -3.31 -19.54 -8.70
C SER A 393 -3.29 -20.86 -9.50
N PRO A 394 -4.44 -21.54 -9.63
CA PRO A 394 -4.51 -22.79 -10.37
C PRO A 394 -4.46 -22.63 -11.90
N ILE A 395 -4.05 -21.48 -12.37
CA ILE A 395 -3.97 -21.10 -13.79
C ILE A 395 -2.65 -20.36 -14.07
N ALA A 396 -2.32 -20.17 -15.35
CA ALA A 396 -1.15 -19.42 -15.82
C ALA A 396 -1.33 -17.88 -15.69
N GLU A 397 -2.01 -17.45 -14.65
CA GLU A 397 -2.23 -16.05 -14.31
C GLU A 397 -1.83 -15.81 -12.85
N GLY A 398 -1.42 -14.59 -12.53
CA GLY A 398 -0.99 -14.22 -11.20
C GLY A 398 -0.50 -12.78 -11.14
N ILE A 399 -0.08 -12.36 -9.96
CA ILE A 399 0.43 -11.01 -9.72
C ILE A 399 1.85 -10.89 -10.29
N LEU A 400 2.11 -9.88 -11.14
CA LEU A 400 3.41 -9.64 -11.78
C LEU A 400 4.57 -9.46 -10.77
N PHE A 401 4.33 -8.72 -9.69
CA PHE A 401 5.33 -8.45 -8.65
C PHE A 401 4.72 -8.75 -7.27
N PRO A 402 4.55 -10.03 -6.92
CA PRO A 402 3.91 -10.41 -5.66
C PRO A 402 4.78 -9.98 -4.47
N ARG A 403 4.13 -9.53 -3.39
CA ARG A 403 4.81 -9.18 -2.12
C ARG A 403 4.78 -10.31 -1.10
N ILE A 404 4.08 -11.37 -1.43
CA ILE A 404 4.00 -12.63 -0.67
C ILE A 404 4.41 -13.76 -1.60
N PRO A 405 4.82 -14.91 -1.09
CA PRO A 405 5.02 -16.10 -1.89
C PRO A 405 3.82 -16.37 -2.79
N GLN A 406 4.07 -16.64 -4.07
CA GLN A 406 3.06 -16.95 -5.07
C GLN A 406 3.41 -18.26 -5.76
N ILE A 407 2.40 -19.11 -5.96
CA ILE A 407 2.47 -20.31 -6.79
C ILE A 407 1.44 -20.18 -7.90
N ILE A 408 1.81 -20.49 -9.12
CA ILE A 408 0.89 -20.53 -10.27
C ILE A 408 0.92 -21.91 -10.93
N THR A 409 -0.09 -22.24 -11.73
CA THR A 409 -0.13 -23.46 -12.52
C THR A 409 -0.14 -23.12 -14.02
N VAL A 410 0.83 -23.66 -14.76
CA VAL A 410 0.88 -23.57 -16.22
C VAL A 410 0.34 -24.88 -16.81
N HIS A 411 -0.76 -24.78 -17.58
CA HIS A 411 -1.41 -25.92 -18.21
C HIS A 411 -0.78 -26.24 -19.57
N ASP A 412 -0.59 -25.20 -20.38
CA ASP A 412 -0.05 -25.29 -21.73
C ASP A 412 0.51 -23.95 -22.19
N LEU A 413 1.12 -23.94 -23.37
CA LEU A 413 1.55 -22.77 -24.10
C LEU A 413 0.85 -22.66 -25.47
N LEU A 414 -0.42 -23.09 -25.55
CA LEU A 414 -1.23 -23.11 -26.76
C LEU A 414 -1.24 -21.83 -27.61
N PRO A 415 -1.21 -20.59 -27.03
CA PRO A 415 -1.13 -19.38 -27.84
C PRO A 415 0.09 -19.32 -28.77
N PHE A 416 1.18 -19.98 -28.42
CA PHE A 416 2.35 -20.03 -29.29
C PHE A 416 2.22 -21.06 -30.39
N HIS A 417 1.52 -22.17 -30.15
CA HIS A 417 1.27 -23.22 -31.14
C HIS A 417 0.18 -22.81 -32.13
N TYR A 418 -0.83 -22.08 -31.64
CA TYR A 418 -2.00 -21.68 -32.43
C TYR A 418 -2.24 -20.16 -32.38
N PRO A 419 -1.25 -19.34 -32.82
CA PRO A 419 -1.34 -17.89 -32.71
C PRO A 419 -2.51 -17.30 -33.53
N SER A 420 -2.90 -17.95 -34.62
CA SER A 420 -4.06 -17.53 -35.42
C SER A 420 -5.41 -17.72 -34.73
N LEU A 421 -5.51 -18.73 -33.86
CA LEU A 421 -6.72 -19.02 -33.07
C LEU A 421 -6.77 -18.18 -31.78
N LEU A 422 -5.64 -17.89 -31.19
CA LEU A 422 -5.50 -17.23 -29.91
C LEU A 422 -4.66 -15.92 -29.99
N PRO A 423 -4.83 -15.06 -30.99
CA PRO A 423 -3.92 -13.94 -31.27
C PRO A 423 -3.84 -12.95 -30.11
N ARG A 424 -4.91 -12.82 -29.34
CA ARG A 424 -5.00 -11.88 -28.19
C ARG A 424 -4.21 -12.35 -26.97
N TRP A 425 -3.92 -13.65 -26.88
CA TRP A 425 -3.18 -14.23 -25.76
C TRP A 425 -1.68 -14.29 -26.02
N VAL A 426 -1.24 -14.25 -27.28
CA VAL A 426 0.20 -14.27 -27.61
C VAL A 426 0.99 -13.20 -26.87
N PRO A 427 0.60 -11.89 -26.83
CA PRO A 427 1.34 -10.89 -26.08
C PRO A 427 1.37 -11.15 -24.56
N TYR A 428 0.30 -11.73 -24.01
CA TYR A 428 0.26 -12.10 -22.60
C TYR A 428 1.31 -13.17 -22.29
N TYR A 429 1.36 -14.24 -23.08
CA TYR A 429 2.30 -15.33 -22.92
C TYR A 429 3.74 -14.89 -23.23
N GLU A 430 3.93 -13.94 -24.13
CA GLU A 430 5.26 -13.45 -24.50
C GLU A 430 5.88 -12.50 -23.47
N TYR A 431 5.10 -11.59 -22.90
CA TYR A 431 5.61 -10.52 -22.06
C TYR A 431 5.22 -10.66 -20.57
N PHE A 432 3.99 -11.10 -20.28
CA PHE A 432 3.47 -11.12 -18.92
C PHE A 432 3.75 -12.43 -18.21
N LEU A 433 3.48 -13.56 -18.85
CA LEU A 433 3.67 -14.88 -18.24
C LEU A 433 5.12 -15.12 -17.76
N PRO A 434 6.19 -14.85 -18.52
CA PRO A 434 7.55 -15.04 -18.03
C PRO A 434 7.86 -14.14 -16.83
N ALA A 435 7.32 -12.93 -16.76
CA ALA A 435 7.49 -12.04 -15.61
C ALA A 435 6.76 -12.58 -14.36
N ILE A 436 5.55 -13.14 -14.53
CA ILE A 436 4.79 -13.79 -13.46
C ILE A 436 5.52 -15.03 -12.96
N ILE A 437 6.00 -15.90 -13.86
CA ILE A 437 6.81 -17.09 -13.52
C ILE A 437 8.05 -16.68 -12.73
N LYS A 438 8.77 -15.65 -13.19
CA LYS A 438 9.96 -15.14 -12.52
C LYS A 438 9.67 -14.62 -11.11
N GLY A 439 8.53 -13.93 -10.94
CA GLY A 439 8.07 -13.41 -9.66
C GLY A 439 7.48 -14.48 -8.71
N SER A 440 7.11 -15.65 -9.23
CA SER A 440 6.53 -16.74 -8.44
C SER A 440 7.61 -17.51 -7.67
N THR A 441 7.25 -18.03 -6.50
CA THR A 441 8.14 -18.87 -5.67
C THR A 441 8.29 -20.26 -6.29
N ALA A 442 7.21 -20.82 -6.82
CA ALA A 442 7.17 -22.08 -7.55
C ALA A 442 6.10 -22.01 -8.65
N VAL A 443 6.26 -22.86 -9.65
CA VAL A 443 5.35 -23.00 -10.79
C VAL A 443 4.99 -24.47 -10.94
N VAL A 444 3.73 -24.79 -10.92
CA VAL A 444 3.21 -26.12 -11.21
C VAL A 444 3.03 -26.25 -12.71
N CYS A 445 3.63 -27.25 -13.31
CA CYS A 445 3.36 -27.69 -14.69
C CYS A 445 2.53 -28.96 -14.64
N VAL A 446 1.45 -29.03 -15.42
CA VAL A 446 0.52 -30.17 -15.38
C VAL A 446 1.09 -31.44 -16.02
N SER A 447 2.20 -31.32 -16.76
CA SER A 447 2.92 -32.44 -17.38
C SER A 447 4.41 -32.12 -17.55
N GLU A 448 5.22 -33.15 -17.77
CA GLU A 448 6.63 -32.97 -18.11
C GLU A 448 6.80 -32.25 -19.45
N PHE A 449 5.88 -32.49 -20.40
CA PHE A 449 5.84 -31.78 -21.68
C PHE A 449 5.69 -30.27 -21.45
N THR A 450 4.70 -29.84 -20.66
CA THR A 450 4.50 -28.42 -20.33
C THR A 450 5.73 -27.81 -19.63
N ARG A 451 6.37 -28.56 -18.73
CA ARG A 451 7.59 -28.12 -18.07
C ARG A 451 8.72 -27.86 -19.08
N GLN A 452 8.93 -28.79 -20.01
CA GLN A 452 9.92 -28.69 -21.06
C GLN A 452 9.66 -27.48 -21.97
N GLU A 453 8.43 -27.28 -22.41
CA GLU A 453 8.04 -26.12 -23.21
C GLU A 453 8.33 -24.78 -22.50
N VAL A 454 8.05 -24.70 -21.19
CA VAL A 454 8.35 -23.49 -20.39
C VAL A 454 9.85 -23.23 -20.36
N LEU A 455 10.70 -24.25 -20.19
CA LEU A 455 12.16 -24.12 -20.19
C LEU A 455 12.69 -23.68 -21.57
N GLU A 456 12.19 -24.28 -22.63
CA GLU A 456 12.59 -23.94 -24.00
C GLU A 456 12.19 -22.52 -24.38
N ARG A 457 10.97 -22.13 -24.02
CA ARG A 457 10.43 -20.80 -24.38
C ARG A 457 11.00 -19.68 -23.53
N TYR A 458 11.30 -19.96 -22.26
CA TYR A 458 11.78 -18.97 -21.29
C TYR A 458 13.09 -19.42 -20.62
N PRO A 459 14.23 -19.45 -21.35
CA PRO A 459 15.50 -19.99 -20.86
C PRO A 459 16.06 -19.31 -19.60
N SER A 460 15.55 -18.11 -19.27
CA SER A 460 15.94 -17.37 -18.05
C SER A 460 15.26 -17.85 -16.79
N ILE A 461 14.32 -18.79 -16.87
CA ILE A 461 13.60 -19.34 -15.72
C ILE A 461 14.41 -20.50 -15.13
N PRO A 462 14.74 -20.47 -13.83
CA PRO A 462 15.42 -21.56 -13.16
C PRO A 462 14.57 -22.83 -13.14
N GLU A 463 15.16 -23.97 -13.52
CA GLU A 463 14.48 -25.26 -13.61
C GLU A 463 13.90 -25.72 -12.27
N GLU A 464 14.59 -25.46 -11.18
CA GLU A 464 14.17 -25.82 -9.83
C GLU A 464 12.84 -25.17 -9.40
N LYS A 465 12.42 -24.09 -10.05
CA LYS A 465 11.12 -23.46 -9.85
C LYS A 465 9.95 -24.27 -10.39
N LEU A 466 10.19 -25.07 -11.42
CA LEU A 466 9.16 -25.79 -12.14
C LEU A 466 8.94 -27.16 -11.50
N LYS A 467 7.72 -27.43 -11.05
CA LYS A 467 7.31 -28.69 -10.42
C LYS A 467 6.23 -29.36 -11.24
N VAL A 468 6.45 -30.58 -11.65
CA VAL A 468 5.42 -31.36 -12.37
C VAL A 468 4.45 -31.95 -11.36
N ILE A 469 3.18 -31.58 -11.47
CA ILE A 469 2.08 -32.15 -10.70
C ILE A 469 0.94 -32.44 -11.67
N HIS A 470 0.69 -33.71 -11.94
CA HIS A 470 -0.36 -34.14 -12.85
C HIS A 470 -1.76 -33.81 -12.30
N GLY A 471 -2.69 -33.54 -13.22
CA GLY A 471 -4.08 -33.37 -12.86
C GLY A 471 -4.66 -34.64 -12.25
N GLY A 472 -5.42 -34.47 -11.16
CA GLY A 472 -6.12 -35.57 -10.51
C GLY A 472 -7.46 -35.86 -11.19
N VAL A 473 -7.99 -37.05 -10.88
CA VAL A 473 -9.33 -37.49 -11.27
C VAL A 473 -10.16 -37.81 -10.02
N ASP A 474 -11.45 -37.56 -10.10
CA ASP A 474 -12.40 -37.92 -9.04
C ASP A 474 -12.74 -39.40 -9.14
N LEU A 475 -12.09 -40.23 -8.30
CA LEU A 475 -12.26 -41.69 -8.31
C LEU A 475 -13.64 -42.16 -7.79
N GLU A 476 -14.35 -41.31 -7.04
CA GLU A 476 -15.72 -41.63 -6.63
C GLU A 476 -16.71 -41.50 -7.81
N ARG A 477 -16.46 -40.52 -8.66
CA ARG A 477 -17.29 -40.26 -9.85
C ARG A 477 -16.85 -41.07 -11.07
N PHE A 478 -15.54 -41.25 -11.25
CA PHE A 478 -14.95 -41.92 -12.40
C PHE A 478 -14.30 -43.23 -11.93
N HIS A 479 -15.08 -44.28 -11.86
CA HIS A 479 -14.63 -45.62 -11.50
C HIS A 479 -15.05 -46.63 -12.60
N PRO A 480 -14.34 -47.73 -12.75
CA PRO A 480 -14.74 -48.79 -13.66
C PRO A 480 -16.17 -49.24 -13.35
N CYS A 481 -17.03 -49.18 -14.32
CA CYS A 481 -18.39 -49.68 -14.21
C CYS A 481 -18.64 -50.80 -15.27
N SER A 482 -19.67 -51.60 -15.06
CA SER A 482 -20.03 -52.63 -16.02
C SER A 482 -20.38 -51.99 -17.38
N PRO A 483 -19.80 -52.48 -18.50
CA PRO A 483 -20.11 -51.97 -19.84
C PRO A 483 -21.59 -51.99 -20.21
N GLY A 484 -22.37 -52.88 -19.61
CA GLY A 484 -23.78 -53.05 -19.89
C GLY A 484 -24.63 -51.79 -19.71
N VAL A 485 -24.35 -50.99 -18.69
CA VAL A 485 -25.11 -49.75 -18.44
C VAL A 485 -24.95 -48.71 -19.55
N ILE A 486 -23.76 -48.62 -20.15
CA ILE A 486 -23.49 -47.68 -21.25
C ILE A 486 -24.06 -48.22 -22.54
N LYS A 487 -23.89 -49.53 -22.82
CA LYS A 487 -24.44 -50.20 -23.99
C LYS A 487 -25.97 -50.06 -24.04
N GLU A 488 -26.66 -50.35 -22.94
CA GLU A 488 -28.09 -50.20 -22.82
C GLU A 488 -28.56 -48.73 -23.01
N ARG A 489 -27.86 -47.79 -22.39
CA ARG A 489 -28.22 -46.35 -22.47
C ARG A 489 -28.02 -45.73 -23.84
N TYR A 490 -27.08 -46.19 -24.62
CA TYR A 490 -26.73 -45.66 -25.94
C TYR A 490 -27.00 -46.64 -27.07
N GLU A 491 -27.72 -47.75 -26.82
CA GLU A 491 -28.10 -48.78 -27.82
C GLU A 491 -26.89 -49.27 -28.64
N LEU A 492 -25.73 -49.44 -27.97
CA LEU A 492 -24.51 -49.89 -28.63
C LEU A 492 -24.50 -51.42 -28.73
N ASN A 493 -24.36 -51.92 -29.95
CA ASN A 493 -24.16 -53.36 -30.22
C ASN A 493 -22.70 -53.74 -29.83
N ASP A 494 -22.49 -55.05 -29.59
CA ASP A 494 -21.19 -55.63 -29.23
C ASP A 494 -20.09 -55.36 -30.22
#